data_8953d16c13c94d676e67c52c744bc0cf
#
_entry.id   8953d16c13c94d676e67c52c744bc0cf
#
_cell.length_a   1.000
_cell.length_b   1.000
_cell.length_c   1.000
_cell.angle_alpha   90.00
_cell.angle_beta   90.00
_cell.angle_gamma   90.00
#
_symmetry.space_group_name_H-M   'P 1'
#
loop_
_entity.id
_entity.type
_entity.pdbx_description
1 polymer ?
#
loop_
_entity_poly.entity_id
_entity_poly.type
_entity_poly.pdbx_seq_one_letter_code
_entity_poly.pdbx_strand_id
1 'polypeptide(L)'
;MAGYSIIHVSDVPDVSGDYPGAIRMATEHIGAEQVALTYRRMAPKTGGKGSYGHRHRTQEETLYLISGTVEVKLEDEVIEVGAGTIVRIAPATLRSVWNEGPEDAEMIIVSHRLVDQSNEVETVDGFWPE
;
A
#
# COMPACT_ATOMS: atom_id res chain seq x y z
N MET A 1 28.48 -11.91 3.29
CA MET A 1 27.13 -11.70 2.71
C MET A 1 27.25 -10.91 1.41
N ALA A 2 26.54 -11.31 0.37
CA ALA A 2 26.53 -10.57 -0.88
C ALA A 2 25.87 -9.20 -0.70
N GLY A 3 26.32 -8.21 -1.48
CA GLY A 3 25.77 -6.86 -1.45
C GLY A 3 24.47 -6.73 -2.25
N TYR A 4 23.82 -7.83 -2.60
CA TYR A 4 22.58 -7.81 -3.38
C TYR A 4 21.73 -9.05 -3.09
N SER A 5 20.46 -8.95 -3.44
CA SER A 5 19.54 -10.08 -3.43
C SER A 5 18.60 -9.98 -4.65
N ILE A 6 18.15 -11.11 -5.14
CA ILE A 6 17.23 -11.19 -6.27
C ILE A 6 16.14 -12.18 -5.92
N ILE A 7 14.89 -11.74 -5.95
CA ILE A 7 13.75 -12.61 -5.63
C ILE A 7 12.59 -12.24 -6.53
N HIS A 8 11.81 -13.22 -6.95
CA HIS A 8 10.58 -12.94 -7.69
C HIS A 8 9.45 -12.66 -6.69
N VAL A 9 8.55 -11.75 -7.05
CA VAL A 9 7.47 -11.34 -6.13
C VAL A 9 6.62 -12.52 -5.70
N SER A 10 6.44 -13.53 -6.55
CA SER A 10 5.65 -14.73 -6.21
C SER A 10 6.28 -15.56 -5.10
N ASP A 11 7.56 -15.36 -4.81
CA ASP A 11 8.27 -16.07 -3.73
C ASP A 11 8.15 -15.32 -2.40
N VAL A 12 7.60 -14.11 -2.39
CA VAL A 12 7.30 -13.38 -1.16
C VAL A 12 5.94 -13.85 -0.65
N PRO A 13 5.82 -14.27 0.62
CA PRO A 13 4.54 -14.74 1.14
C PRO A 13 3.44 -13.71 1.02
N ASP A 14 2.24 -14.17 0.63
CA ASP A 14 1.04 -13.35 0.65
C ASP A 14 0.48 -13.36 2.08
N VAL A 15 0.36 -12.18 2.67
CA VAL A 15 -0.12 -12.02 4.05
C VAL A 15 -1.55 -11.49 4.13
N SER A 16 -2.27 -11.46 3.00
CA SER A 16 -3.66 -10.97 2.99
C SER A 16 -4.65 -11.94 3.63
N GLY A 17 -4.28 -13.19 3.84
CA GLY A 17 -5.18 -14.20 4.40
C GLY A 17 -6.35 -14.46 3.46
N ASP A 18 -7.56 -14.44 4.01
CA ASP A 18 -8.79 -14.68 3.25
C ASP A 18 -9.29 -13.42 2.52
N TYR A 19 -8.65 -12.28 2.74
CA TYR A 19 -9.04 -11.05 2.05
C TYR A 19 -8.65 -11.15 0.57
N PRO A 20 -9.56 -10.80 -0.35
CA PRO A 20 -9.27 -10.95 -1.78
C PRO A 20 -8.09 -10.09 -2.23
N GLY A 21 -7.27 -10.63 -3.13
CA GLY A 21 -6.09 -9.97 -3.63
C GLY A 21 -4.82 -10.57 -3.05
N ALA A 22 -3.77 -9.76 -2.94
CA ALA A 22 -2.50 -10.19 -2.36
C ALA A 22 -1.79 -9.00 -1.73
N ILE A 23 -1.12 -9.25 -0.61
CA ILE A 23 -0.22 -8.29 0.04
C ILE A 23 1.08 -9.04 0.30
N ARG A 24 2.16 -8.60 -0.34
CA ARG A 24 3.47 -9.26 -0.27
C ARG A 24 4.50 -8.25 0.21
N MET A 25 4.88 -8.38 1.47
CA MET A 25 5.80 -7.45 2.14
C MET A 25 7.23 -7.94 1.92
N ALA A 26 7.93 -7.33 0.98
CA ALA A 26 9.21 -7.83 0.49
C ALA A 26 10.41 -7.41 1.34
N THR A 27 10.28 -6.38 2.16
CA THR A 27 11.39 -5.75 2.89
C THR A 27 12.33 -6.75 3.56
N GLU A 28 11.78 -7.62 4.42
CA GLU A 28 12.59 -8.60 5.15
C GLU A 28 13.13 -9.69 4.21
N HIS A 29 12.33 -10.12 3.24
CA HIS A 29 12.68 -11.21 2.34
C HIS A 29 13.83 -10.86 1.40
N ILE A 30 13.97 -9.58 1.03
CA ILE A 30 15.09 -9.14 0.22
C ILE A 30 16.26 -8.65 1.06
N GLY A 31 16.12 -8.62 2.38
CA GLY A 31 17.16 -8.14 3.28
C GLY A 31 17.41 -6.65 3.16
N ALA A 32 16.38 -5.87 2.84
CA ALA A 32 16.52 -4.42 2.70
C ALA A 32 16.82 -3.77 4.05
N GLU A 33 17.77 -2.87 4.08
CA GLU A 33 18.19 -2.21 5.30
C GLU A 33 17.55 -0.82 5.47
N GLN A 34 17.32 -0.12 4.38
CA GLN A 34 16.87 1.27 4.41
C GLN A 34 15.51 1.49 3.74
N VAL A 35 15.11 0.62 2.82
CA VAL A 35 13.90 0.79 2.03
C VAL A 35 12.88 -0.27 2.40
N ALA A 36 11.64 0.15 2.59
CA ALA A 36 10.51 -0.75 2.75
C ALA A 36 9.77 -0.86 1.42
N LEU A 37 9.46 -2.07 1.00
CA LEU A 37 8.81 -2.35 -0.28
C LEU A 37 7.69 -3.36 -0.07
N THR A 38 6.49 -2.99 -0.52
CA THR A 38 5.33 -3.87 -0.50
C THR A 38 4.72 -3.94 -1.89
N TYR A 39 4.44 -5.16 -2.36
CA TYR A 39 3.61 -5.38 -3.53
C TYR A 39 2.18 -5.63 -3.07
N ARG A 40 1.21 -5.01 -3.73
CA ARG A 40 -0.20 -5.23 -3.43
C ARG A 40 -1.00 -5.42 -4.71
N ARG A 41 -1.85 -6.45 -4.72
CA ARG A 41 -2.87 -6.64 -5.75
C ARG A 41 -4.23 -6.50 -5.08
N MET A 42 -5.04 -5.59 -5.58
CA MET A 42 -6.38 -5.35 -5.08
C MET A 42 -7.41 -5.92 -6.04
N ALA A 43 -8.20 -6.86 -5.56
CA ALA A 43 -9.35 -7.35 -6.32
C ALA A 43 -10.42 -6.26 -6.43
N PRO A 44 -11.36 -6.37 -7.38
CA PRO A 44 -12.48 -5.43 -7.45
C PRO A 44 -13.29 -5.40 -6.16
N LYS A 45 -13.80 -4.22 -5.83
CA LYS A 45 -14.63 -3.99 -4.64
C LYS A 45 -13.90 -4.31 -3.34
N THR A 46 -12.61 -3.97 -3.27
CA THR A 46 -11.81 -4.09 -2.05
C THR A 46 -11.10 -2.79 -1.76
N GLY A 47 -10.77 -2.59 -0.49
CA GLY A 47 -10.07 -1.42 0.01
C GLY A 47 -10.81 -0.78 1.18
N GLY A 48 -10.57 0.52 1.38
CA GLY A 48 -11.04 1.22 2.56
C GLY A 48 -12.36 1.97 2.44
N LYS A 49 -13.00 1.94 1.28
CA LYS A 49 -14.29 2.62 1.14
C LYS A 49 -15.33 1.95 2.03
N GLY A 50 -16.07 2.75 2.78
CA GLY A 50 -17.02 2.26 3.77
C GLY A 50 -16.34 1.82 5.07
N SER A 51 -15.08 2.14 5.26
CA SER A 51 -14.29 1.63 6.38
C SER A 51 -13.31 2.70 6.88
N TYR A 52 -12.17 2.27 7.37
CA TYR A 52 -11.18 3.13 7.98
C TYR A 52 -10.11 3.59 6.98
N GLY A 53 -9.42 4.66 7.33
CA GLY A 53 -8.16 5.06 6.73
C GLY A 53 -7.07 5.07 7.79
N HIS A 54 -5.88 5.46 7.38
CA HIS A 54 -4.76 5.53 8.32
C HIS A 54 -3.79 6.66 7.94
N ARG A 55 -2.94 6.98 8.87
CA ARG A 55 -1.80 7.87 8.66
C ARG A 55 -0.60 7.32 9.38
N HIS A 56 0.56 7.79 9.00
CA HIS A 56 1.83 7.40 9.60
C HIS A 56 2.37 8.53 10.46
N ARG A 57 3.20 8.17 11.41
CA ARG A 57 3.90 9.13 12.23
C ARG A 57 5.13 9.68 11.52
N THR A 58 5.92 8.82 10.89
CA THR A 58 7.20 9.19 10.31
C THR A 58 7.40 8.74 8.87
N GLN A 59 6.70 7.70 8.42
CA GLN A 59 6.91 7.16 7.07
C GLN A 59 6.19 7.94 6.01
N GLU A 60 6.96 8.54 5.12
CA GLU A 60 6.46 8.99 3.82
C GLU A 60 6.29 7.77 2.94
N GLU A 61 5.18 7.68 2.24
CA GLU A 61 4.93 6.59 1.31
C GLU A 61 4.82 7.09 -0.11
N THR A 62 5.35 6.29 -1.05
CA THR A 62 5.13 6.52 -2.47
C THR A 62 4.49 5.27 -3.05
N LEU A 63 3.39 5.46 -3.75
CA LEU A 63 2.63 4.39 -4.37
C LEU A 63 2.78 4.51 -5.88
N TYR A 64 3.18 3.43 -6.54
CA TYR A 64 3.23 3.36 -7.99
C TYR A 64 2.21 2.34 -8.49
N LEU A 65 1.23 2.80 -9.26
CA LEU A 65 0.20 1.91 -9.80
C LEU A 65 0.72 1.26 -11.09
N ILE A 66 0.88 -0.05 -11.05
CA ILE A 66 1.42 -0.83 -12.16
C ILE A 66 0.34 -1.10 -13.20
N SER A 67 -0.85 -1.50 -12.74
CA SER A 67 -1.97 -1.88 -13.60
C SER A 67 -3.29 -1.59 -12.91
N GLY A 68 -4.34 -1.44 -13.71
CA GLY A 68 -5.69 -1.17 -13.20
C GLY A 68 -5.91 0.30 -12.89
N THR A 69 -6.97 0.57 -12.15
CA THR A 69 -7.39 1.90 -11.72
C THR A 69 -7.89 1.81 -10.30
N VAL A 70 -7.50 2.76 -9.46
CA VAL A 70 -7.97 2.83 -8.07
C VAL A 70 -8.41 4.25 -7.74
N GLU A 71 -9.24 4.36 -6.71
CA GLU A 71 -9.55 5.63 -6.08
C GLU A 71 -8.67 5.76 -4.85
N VAL A 72 -8.05 6.92 -4.67
CA VAL A 72 -7.24 7.23 -3.49
C VAL A 72 -7.93 8.36 -2.76
N LYS A 73 -8.30 8.12 -1.50
CA LYS A 73 -8.82 9.19 -0.65
C LYS A 73 -7.67 9.76 0.16
N LEU A 74 -7.44 11.05 -0.02
CA LEU A 74 -6.40 11.82 0.67
C LEU A 74 -7.09 12.97 1.40
N GLU A 75 -7.16 12.89 2.71
CA GLU A 75 -7.98 13.78 3.54
C GLU A 75 -9.43 13.79 3.00
N ASP A 76 -9.93 14.92 2.56
CA ASP A 76 -11.31 15.05 2.06
C ASP A 76 -11.44 14.81 0.55
N GLU A 77 -10.34 14.57 -0.16
CA GLU A 77 -10.37 14.41 -1.61
C GLU A 77 -10.34 12.94 -2.00
N VAL A 78 -11.14 12.58 -3.00
CA VAL A 78 -11.09 11.27 -3.64
C VAL A 78 -10.63 11.48 -5.08
N ILE A 79 -9.51 10.84 -5.43
CA ILE A 79 -8.88 11.01 -6.74
C ILE A 79 -8.76 9.65 -7.40
N GLU A 80 -9.26 9.55 -8.64
CA GLU A 80 -9.07 8.34 -9.43
C GLU A 80 -7.71 8.39 -10.12
N VAL A 81 -6.93 7.31 -9.98
CA VAL A 81 -5.62 7.19 -10.59
C VAL A 81 -5.51 5.89 -11.38
N GLY A 82 -4.88 5.96 -12.54
CA GLY A 82 -4.68 4.82 -13.41
C GLY A 82 -3.23 4.35 -13.46
N ALA A 83 -3.00 3.29 -14.23
CA ALA A 83 -1.68 2.70 -14.39
C ALA A 83 -0.64 3.74 -14.79
N GLY A 84 0.55 3.66 -14.22
CA GLY A 84 1.63 4.59 -14.45
C GLY A 84 1.63 5.81 -13.54
N THR A 85 0.63 5.95 -12.68
CA THR A 85 0.54 7.09 -11.77
C THR A 85 1.40 6.83 -10.52
N ILE A 86 2.09 7.87 -10.08
CA ILE A 86 2.89 7.86 -8.86
C ILE A 86 2.22 8.80 -7.86
N VAL A 87 1.90 8.30 -6.67
CA VAL A 87 1.27 9.09 -5.61
C VAL A 87 2.23 9.16 -4.43
N ARG A 88 2.64 10.37 -4.07
CA ARG A 88 3.44 10.58 -2.85
C ARG A 88 2.49 11.00 -1.74
N ILE A 89 2.63 10.40 -0.57
CA ILE A 89 1.78 10.67 0.58
C ILE A 89 2.66 11.01 1.79
N ALA A 90 2.48 12.23 2.31
CA ALA A 90 3.19 12.65 3.52
C ALA A 90 2.74 11.81 4.71
N PRO A 91 3.59 11.62 5.74
CA PRO A 91 3.26 10.74 6.87
C PRO A 91 1.90 11.03 7.50
N ALA A 92 1.63 12.28 7.84
CA ALA A 92 0.43 12.64 8.61
C ALA A 92 -0.84 12.74 7.76
N THR A 93 -0.76 12.62 6.45
CA THR A 93 -1.92 12.68 5.57
C THR A 93 -2.77 11.42 5.75
N LEU A 94 -4.04 11.59 6.11
CA LEU A 94 -4.98 10.46 6.17
C LEU A 94 -5.25 9.95 4.77
N ARG A 95 -5.15 8.63 4.60
CA ARG A 95 -5.32 8.02 3.28
C ARG A 95 -6.03 6.69 3.37
N SER A 96 -6.63 6.33 2.25
CA SER A 96 -7.15 4.99 1.98
C SER A 96 -7.23 4.79 0.47
N VAL A 97 -7.31 3.54 0.04
CA VAL A 97 -7.35 3.18 -1.37
C VAL A 97 -8.52 2.21 -1.58
N TRP A 98 -9.18 2.36 -2.73
CA TRP A 98 -10.31 1.51 -3.10
C TRP A 98 -10.23 1.12 -4.57
N ASN A 99 -10.44 -0.15 -4.87
CA ASN A 99 -10.58 -0.61 -6.24
C ASN A 99 -12.06 -0.85 -6.56
N GLU A 100 -12.65 0.05 -7.34
CA GLU A 100 -14.04 -0.08 -7.76
C GLU A 100 -14.22 -1.21 -8.77
N GLY A 101 -13.15 -1.65 -9.40
CA GLY A 101 -13.18 -2.66 -10.46
C GLY A 101 -13.35 -2.01 -11.82
N PRO A 102 -13.65 -2.82 -12.85
CA PRO A 102 -13.94 -4.27 -12.83
C PRO A 102 -12.70 -5.17 -12.77
N GLU A 103 -11.50 -4.63 -12.92
CA GLU A 103 -10.27 -5.42 -12.98
C GLU A 103 -9.46 -5.29 -11.70
N ASP A 104 -8.55 -6.25 -11.48
CA ASP A 104 -7.56 -6.15 -10.42
C ASP A 104 -6.67 -4.93 -10.64
N ALA A 105 -6.18 -4.36 -9.57
CA ALA A 105 -5.18 -3.29 -9.61
C ALA A 105 -3.93 -3.78 -8.90
N GLU A 106 -2.76 -3.51 -9.49
CA GLU A 106 -1.48 -3.87 -8.90
C GLU A 106 -0.67 -2.62 -8.61
N MET A 107 -0.01 -2.59 -7.47
CA MET A 107 0.79 -1.44 -7.06
C MET A 107 2.01 -1.86 -6.25
N ILE A 108 2.98 -0.97 -6.23
CA ILE A 108 4.15 -1.06 -5.35
C ILE A 108 4.08 0.12 -4.40
N ILE A 109 4.30 -0.14 -3.13
CA ILE A 109 4.35 0.89 -2.09
C ILE A 109 5.76 0.90 -1.52
N VAL A 110 6.38 2.07 -1.52
CA VAL A 110 7.76 2.26 -1.08
C VAL A 110 7.80 3.31 0.02
N SER A 111 8.57 3.02 1.07
CA SER A 111 8.86 3.99 2.12
C SER A 111 10.23 3.69 2.71
N HIS A 112 10.67 4.46 3.70
CA HIS A 112 11.87 4.09 4.42
C HIS A 112 11.54 3.00 5.44
N ARG A 113 12.48 2.09 5.65
CA ARG A 113 12.31 0.99 6.60
C ARG A 113 12.41 1.50 8.02
N LEU A 114 11.51 1.01 8.89
CA LEU A 114 11.57 1.26 10.32
C LEU A 114 11.94 -0.03 11.04
N VAL A 115 12.87 0.07 11.98
CA VAL A 115 13.23 -1.04 12.87
C VAL A 115 12.12 -1.20 13.91
N ASP A 116 11.70 -0.07 14.51
CA ASP A 116 10.62 -0.05 15.49
C ASP A 116 9.39 0.59 14.85
N GLN A 117 8.34 -0.20 14.69
CA GLN A 117 7.08 0.24 14.09
C GLN A 117 6.01 0.53 15.13
N SER A 118 6.37 0.56 16.41
CA SER A 118 5.43 0.87 17.49
C SER A 118 4.88 2.27 17.30
N ASN A 119 3.56 2.41 17.39
CA ASN A 119 2.85 3.69 17.25
C ASN A 119 3.08 4.40 15.92
N GLU A 120 3.57 3.70 14.90
CA GLU A 120 3.80 4.31 13.59
C GLU A 120 2.49 4.61 12.86
N VAL A 121 1.50 3.71 12.95
CA VAL A 121 0.25 3.81 12.21
C VAL A 121 -0.89 4.18 13.15
N GLU A 122 -1.65 5.21 12.79
CA GLU A 122 -2.90 5.58 13.45
C GLU A 122 -4.05 5.32 12.48
N THR A 123 -5.03 4.52 12.90
CA THR A 123 -6.22 4.27 12.09
C THR A 123 -7.37 5.16 12.53
N VAL A 124 -8.18 5.59 11.55
CA VAL A 124 -9.34 6.45 11.80
C VAL A 124 -10.56 5.77 11.21
N ASP A 125 -11.45 5.30 12.08
CA ASP A 125 -12.68 4.64 11.67
C ASP A 125 -13.62 5.63 10.99
N GLY A 126 -14.38 5.15 10.00
CA GLY A 126 -15.34 6.00 9.30
C GLY A 126 -14.70 7.05 8.39
N PHE A 127 -13.41 6.92 8.12
CA PHE A 127 -12.70 7.88 7.29
C PHE A 127 -13.29 7.99 5.87
N TRP A 128 -13.74 6.87 5.33
CA TRP A 128 -14.30 6.84 3.98
C TRP A 128 -15.73 6.28 4.02
N PRO A 129 -16.74 7.14 4.15
CA PRO A 129 -18.13 6.68 4.09
C PRO A 129 -18.48 6.13 2.72
N GLU A 130 -19.41 5.24 2.68
CA GLU A 130 -19.92 4.72 1.41
C GLU A 130 -20.74 5.76 0.65
#